data_30e3ca227f8b5ed6b671935b2b98ba73
#
_entry.id   30e3ca227f8b5ed6b671935b2b98ba73
#
_cell.length_a   1.000
_cell.length_b   1.000
_cell.length_c   1.000
_cell.angle_alpha   90.00
_cell.angle_beta   90.00
_cell.angle_gamma   90.00
#
_symmetry.space_group_name_H-M   'P 1'
#
loop_
_entity.id
_entity.type
_entity.pdbx_description
1 polymer ?
#
loop_
_entity_poly.entity_id
_entity_poly.type
_entity_poly.pdbx_seq_one_letter_code
_entity_poly.pdbx_strand_id
1 'polypeptide(L)'
;MYNTIPTIVVYRISRLVMWLTRLLVKVRYITLVNLLWTDRIEKDSSRVFDPDAEGSEPVPFPEYVTIENPGSRCAKRLTQWLNNPLQLQDKRRQLMTLKSRVAELGASAKGAEIILELLSGEKPLTFSGNAPPALDSAA
;
A
#
# COMPACT_ATOMS: atom_id res chain seq x y z
N MET A 1 3.87 7.91 -5.32
CA MET A 1 3.52 6.84 -6.27
C MET A 1 3.79 7.22 -7.71
N TYR A 2 3.29 8.35 -8.22
CA TYR A 2 3.44 8.73 -9.64
C TYR A 2 4.89 8.82 -10.11
N ASN A 3 5.81 9.29 -9.27
CA ASN A 3 7.23 9.42 -9.62
C ASN A 3 8.04 8.14 -9.40
N THR A 4 7.41 7.03 -8.97
CA THR A 4 8.07 5.74 -8.71
C THR A 4 9.31 5.84 -7.81
N ILE A 5 9.27 6.77 -6.84
CA ILE A 5 10.35 6.98 -5.89
C ILE A 5 10.16 6.03 -4.71
N PRO A 6 11.12 5.12 -4.43
CA PRO A 6 11.09 4.29 -3.24
C PRO A 6 11.03 5.15 -1.98
N THR A 7 10.05 4.88 -1.13
CA THR A 7 9.74 5.72 0.04
C THR A 7 9.59 4.85 1.27
N ILE A 8 10.10 5.30 2.40
CA ILE A 8 9.83 4.73 3.72
C ILE A 8 8.83 5.62 4.42
N VAL A 9 7.79 5.02 5.00
CA VAL A 9 6.76 5.75 5.72
C VAL A 9 6.89 5.50 7.21
N VAL A 10 6.81 6.57 8.00
CA VAL A 10 6.95 6.52 9.45
C VAL A 10 5.75 7.19 10.12
N TYR A 11 5.07 6.43 10.95
CA TYR A 11 4.02 6.93 11.83
C TYR A 11 4.49 6.83 13.29
N ARG A 12 4.88 7.97 13.86
CA ARG A 12 5.19 8.02 15.28
C ARG A 12 3.93 8.32 16.06
N ILE A 13 3.50 7.40 16.91
CA ILE A 13 2.25 7.49 17.66
C ILE A 13 2.50 7.33 19.17
N SER A 14 1.55 7.81 19.99
CA SER A 14 1.63 7.64 21.44
C SER A 14 1.33 6.20 21.87
N ARG A 15 1.70 5.83 23.11
CA ARG A 15 1.40 4.50 23.67
C ARG A 15 -0.10 4.20 23.71
N LEU A 16 -0.91 5.21 24.04
CA LEU A 16 -2.37 5.07 24.07
C LEU A 16 -2.92 4.79 22.65
N VAL A 17 -2.48 5.56 21.66
CA VAL A 17 -2.88 5.36 20.26
C VAL A 17 -2.43 4.00 19.76
N MET A 18 -1.22 3.55 20.11
CA MET A 18 -0.73 2.21 19.75
C MET A 18 -1.63 1.11 20.34
N TRP A 19 -2.07 1.25 21.58
CA TRP A 19 -2.99 0.32 22.21
C TRP A 19 -4.35 0.29 21.49
N LEU A 20 -4.92 1.47 21.21
CA LEU A 20 -6.17 1.61 20.44
C LEU A 20 -6.04 1.04 19.02
N THR A 21 -4.92 1.28 18.36
CA THR A 21 -4.65 0.76 17.01
C THR A 21 -4.66 -0.77 16.99
N ARG A 22 -4.11 -1.41 18.02
CA ARG A 22 -4.13 -2.87 18.14
C ARG A 22 -5.54 -3.44 18.32
N LEU A 23 -6.41 -2.69 19.01
CA LEU A 23 -7.76 -3.11 19.34
C LEU A 23 -8.76 -2.79 18.23
N LEU A 24 -8.70 -1.58 17.65
CA LEU A 24 -9.73 -1.06 16.77
C LEU A 24 -9.36 -1.14 15.27
N VAL A 25 -8.07 -1.06 14.94
CA VAL A 25 -7.64 -1.02 13.54
C VAL A 25 -7.51 -2.44 12.99
N LYS A 26 -8.39 -2.78 12.08
CA LYS A 26 -8.43 -4.09 11.41
C LYS A 26 -7.64 -4.14 10.10
N VAL A 27 -7.24 -2.99 9.57
CA VAL A 27 -6.45 -2.92 8.33
C VAL A 27 -4.99 -3.24 8.60
N ARG A 28 -4.36 -3.94 7.64
CA ARG A 28 -2.96 -4.37 7.73
C ARG A 28 -1.98 -3.22 7.51
N TYR A 29 -2.30 -2.31 6.59
CA TYR A 29 -1.47 -1.18 6.19
C TYR A 29 -2.21 0.14 6.38
N ILE A 30 -1.46 1.22 6.59
CA ILE A 30 -1.99 2.57 6.74
C ILE A 30 -1.92 3.31 5.40
N THR A 31 -0.82 3.12 4.63
CA THR A 31 -0.68 3.79 3.34
C THR A 31 -1.60 3.18 2.29
N LEU A 32 -2.28 4.03 1.55
CA LEU A 32 -3.11 3.62 0.42
C LEU A 32 -2.30 2.83 -0.63
N VAL A 33 -1.02 3.17 -0.80
CA VAL A 33 -0.11 2.48 -1.73
C VAL A 33 0.01 0.99 -1.39
N ASN A 34 0.19 0.65 -0.12
CA ASN A 34 0.29 -0.74 0.32
C ASN A 34 -1.08 -1.44 0.32
N LEU A 35 -2.16 -0.71 0.65
CA LEU A 35 -3.52 -1.26 0.55
C LEU A 35 -3.92 -1.62 -0.88
N LEU A 36 -3.49 -0.82 -1.87
CA LEU A 36 -3.73 -1.11 -3.28
C LEU A 36 -2.78 -2.19 -3.86
N TRP A 37 -1.67 -2.46 -3.16
CA TRP A 37 -0.73 -3.51 -3.55
C TRP A 37 -1.16 -4.89 -3.10
N THR A 38 -1.76 -4.99 -1.90
CA THR A 38 -2.12 -6.27 -1.30
C THR A 38 -3.52 -6.74 -1.71
N ASP A 39 -3.69 -8.03 -1.89
CA ASP A 39 -5.00 -8.66 -2.06
C ASP A 39 -5.71 -8.88 -0.70
N ARG A 40 -4.95 -8.79 0.41
CA ARG A 40 -5.45 -8.97 1.78
C ARG A 40 -5.42 -7.66 2.55
N ILE A 41 -6.55 -6.98 2.60
CA ILE A 41 -6.71 -5.70 3.31
C ILE A 41 -6.73 -5.91 4.83
N GLU A 42 -7.34 -7.00 5.29
CA GLU A 42 -7.46 -7.32 6.70
C GLU A 42 -6.16 -7.88 7.28
N LYS A 43 -5.86 -7.54 8.52
CA LYS A 43 -4.72 -8.11 9.21
C LYS A 43 -5.07 -9.46 9.86
N ASP A 44 -4.17 -10.42 9.73
CA ASP A 44 -4.33 -11.78 10.27
C ASP A 44 -4.15 -11.85 11.80
N SER A 45 -3.66 -10.77 12.41
CA SER A 45 -3.38 -10.74 13.85
C SER A 45 -3.59 -9.34 14.45
N SER A 46 -3.67 -9.24 15.78
CA SER A 46 -3.69 -7.95 16.49
C SER A 46 -2.36 -7.19 16.45
N ARG A 47 -1.32 -7.76 15.83
CA ARG A 47 -0.01 -7.11 15.71
C ARG A 47 -0.04 -6.07 14.59
N VAL A 48 0.60 -4.94 14.85
CA VAL A 48 0.87 -3.94 13.83
C VAL A 48 1.91 -4.50 12.87
N PHE A 49 1.76 -4.21 11.58
CA PHE A 49 2.72 -4.62 10.56
C PHE A 49 4.13 -4.08 10.88
N ASP A 50 5.12 -4.96 10.79
CA ASP A 50 6.54 -4.60 10.92
C ASP A 50 7.28 -5.07 9.66
N PRO A 51 7.81 -4.13 8.84
CA PRO A 51 8.48 -4.49 7.60
C PRO A 51 9.84 -5.19 7.79
N ASP A 52 10.38 -5.21 9.02
CA ASP A 52 11.64 -5.86 9.34
C ASP A 52 11.45 -7.23 10.03
N ALA A 53 10.20 -7.64 10.31
CA ALA A 53 9.92 -8.94 10.89
C ALA A 53 10.26 -10.06 9.90
N GLU A 54 10.73 -11.18 10.42
CA GLU A 54 10.98 -12.39 9.63
C GLU A 54 9.71 -12.86 8.93
N GLY A 55 9.79 -13.15 7.64
CA GLY A 55 8.63 -13.53 6.83
C GLY A 55 7.67 -12.38 6.48
N SER A 56 8.05 -11.13 6.77
CA SER A 56 7.24 -9.99 6.34
C SER A 56 7.12 -9.92 4.83
N GLU A 57 5.89 -9.75 4.37
CA GLU A 57 5.58 -9.57 2.95
C GLU A 57 6.25 -8.30 2.39
N PRO A 58 6.91 -8.39 1.22
CA PRO A 58 7.52 -7.23 0.60
C PRO A 58 6.45 -6.27 0.09
N VAL A 59 6.40 -5.08 0.66
CA VAL A 59 5.46 -4.02 0.27
C VAL A 59 6.18 -2.89 -0.46
N PRO A 60 5.51 -2.14 -1.36
CA PRO A 60 6.11 -1.00 -2.06
C PRO A 60 6.67 0.05 -1.10
N PHE A 61 5.93 0.40 -0.05
CA PHE A 61 6.33 1.35 0.97
C PHE A 61 6.47 0.66 2.33
N PRO A 62 7.68 0.38 2.83
CA PRO A 62 7.86 -0.07 4.21
C PRO A 62 7.27 0.95 5.19
N GLU A 63 6.33 0.50 6.03
CA GLU A 63 5.64 1.33 7.02
C GLU A 63 6.12 0.99 8.42
N TYR A 64 6.62 1.99 9.12
CA TYR A 64 7.00 1.87 10.52
C TYR A 64 5.99 2.59 11.41
N VAL A 65 5.14 1.84 12.08
CA VAL A 65 4.23 2.37 13.10
C VAL A 65 4.85 2.14 14.46
N THR A 66 5.34 3.20 15.10
CA THR A 66 6.17 3.07 16.29
C THR A 66 5.93 4.17 17.31
N ILE A 67 6.22 3.88 18.58
CA ILE A 67 6.30 4.85 19.68
C ILE A 67 7.73 5.41 19.81
N GLU A 68 8.72 4.63 19.40
CA GLU A 68 10.13 4.97 19.53
C GLU A 68 10.65 5.71 18.30
N ASN A 69 11.88 6.22 18.37
CA ASN A 69 12.53 6.82 17.23
C ASN A 69 13.00 5.73 16.24
N PRO A 70 12.44 5.67 15.02
CA PRO A 70 12.81 4.64 14.06
C PRO A 70 14.04 5.02 13.20
N GLY A 71 14.77 6.07 13.55
CA GLY A 71 15.85 6.62 12.75
C GLY A 71 16.90 5.59 12.35
N SER A 72 17.34 4.75 13.28
CA SER A 72 18.33 3.69 12.99
C SER A 72 17.79 2.63 12.04
N ARG A 73 16.53 2.23 12.17
CA ARG A 73 15.86 1.27 11.28
C ARG A 73 15.71 1.84 9.87
N CYS A 74 15.28 3.09 9.77
CA CYS A 74 15.16 3.80 8.49
C CYS A 74 16.52 3.97 7.82
N ALA A 75 17.55 4.38 8.57
CA ALA A 75 18.90 4.52 8.05
C ALA A 75 19.45 3.18 7.52
N LYS A 76 19.28 2.10 8.29
CA LYS A 76 19.67 0.76 7.85
C LYS A 76 18.99 0.37 6.53
N ARG A 77 17.69 0.59 6.41
CA ARG A 77 16.92 0.29 5.20
C ARG A 77 17.36 1.12 4.00
N LEU A 78 17.55 2.42 4.20
CA LEU A 78 18.06 3.31 3.14
C LEU A 78 19.45 2.90 2.69
N THR A 79 20.37 2.60 3.62
CA THR A 79 21.71 2.11 3.32
C THR A 79 21.66 0.79 2.54
N GLN A 80 20.76 -0.14 2.90
CA GLN A 80 20.57 -1.36 2.13
C GLN A 80 20.16 -1.09 0.69
N TRP A 81 19.22 -0.17 0.46
CA TRP A 81 18.79 0.21 -0.89
C TRP A 81 19.90 0.88 -1.69
N LEU A 82 20.69 1.76 -1.06
CA LEU A 82 21.81 2.44 -1.72
C LEU A 82 22.93 1.47 -2.09
N ASN A 83 23.19 0.48 -1.24
CA ASN A 83 24.25 -0.51 -1.45
C ASN A 83 23.79 -1.69 -2.33
N ASN A 84 22.49 -1.84 -2.59
CA ASN A 84 21.95 -2.90 -3.41
C ASN A 84 21.03 -2.35 -4.52
N PRO A 85 21.61 -2.00 -5.68
CA PRO A 85 20.85 -1.46 -6.81
C PRO A 85 19.70 -2.35 -7.28
N LEU A 86 19.83 -3.67 -7.14
CA LEU A 86 18.77 -4.61 -7.53
C LEU A 86 17.53 -4.47 -6.64
N GLN A 87 17.72 -4.35 -5.32
CA GLN A 87 16.61 -4.09 -4.41
C GLN A 87 15.92 -2.77 -4.69
N LEU A 88 16.70 -1.73 -5.00
CA LEU A 88 16.14 -0.42 -5.37
C LEU A 88 15.34 -0.50 -6.67
N GLN A 89 15.83 -1.26 -7.65
CA GLN A 89 15.15 -1.48 -8.91
C GLN A 89 13.85 -2.27 -8.73
N ASP A 90 13.86 -3.29 -7.88
CA ASP A 90 12.64 -4.06 -7.55
C ASP A 90 11.57 -3.19 -6.90
N LYS A 91 11.96 -2.29 -5.99
CA LYS A 91 11.03 -1.31 -5.42
C LYS A 91 10.43 -0.38 -6.48
N ARG A 92 11.25 0.10 -7.41
CA ARG A 92 10.74 0.91 -8.54
C ARG A 92 9.80 0.10 -9.42
N ARG A 93 10.11 -1.17 -9.70
CA ARG A 93 9.25 -2.06 -10.47
C ARG A 93 7.88 -2.27 -9.80
N GLN A 94 7.85 -2.54 -8.49
CA GLN A 94 6.62 -2.64 -7.72
C GLN A 94 5.76 -1.38 -7.86
N LEU A 95 6.37 -0.20 -7.76
CA LEU A 95 5.67 1.08 -7.91
C LEU A 95 5.18 1.32 -9.35
N MET A 96 5.93 0.90 -10.36
CA MET A 96 5.51 0.97 -11.77
C MET A 96 4.31 0.05 -12.02
N THR A 97 4.35 -1.18 -11.54
CA THR A 97 3.24 -2.13 -11.63
C THR A 97 2.00 -1.59 -10.95
N LEU A 98 2.14 -1.04 -9.74
CA LEU A 98 1.01 -0.43 -9.05
C LEU A 98 0.47 0.79 -9.81
N LYS A 99 1.35 1.63 -10.33
CA LYS A 99 0.96 2.78 -11.17
C LYS A 99 0.15 2.34 -12.38
N SER A 100 0.57 1.31 -13.10
CA SER A 100 -0.16 0.80 -14.27
C SER A 100 -1.54 0.23 -13.92
N ARG A 101 -1.69 -0.33 -12.72
CA ARG A 101 -2.98 -0.85 -12.24
C ARG A 101 -3.97 0.26 -11.84
N VAL A 102 -3.48 1.35 -11.26
CA VAL A 102 -4.31 2.36 -10.59
C VAL A 102 -4.44 3.65 -11.40
N ALA A 103 -3.46 3.97 -12.25
CA ALA A 103 -3.46 5.18 -13.06
C ALA A 103 -4.26 4.99 -14.35
N GLU A 104 -5.53 4.68 -14.27
CA GLU A 104 -6.43 4.81 -15.42
C GLU A 104 -6.61 6.30 -15.74
N LEU A 105 -6.23 6.67 -16.97
CA LEU A 105 -6.54 7.98 -17.50
C LEU A 105 -8.07 8.13 -17.59
N GLY A 106 -8.61 9.22 -17.07
CA GLY A 106 -10.04 9.49 -17.15
C GLY A 106 -10.86 9.11 -15.90
N ALA A 107 -10.25 8.80 -14.78
CA ALA A 107 -10.97 8.48 -13.53
C ALA A 107 -11.97 9.59 -13.14
N SER A 108 -11.64 10.86 -13.34
CA SER A 108 -12.55 11.99 -13.10
C SER A 108 -13.72 12.03 -14.07
N ALA A 109 -13.49 11.74 -15.36
CA ALA A 109 -14.55 11.68 -16.36
C ALA A 109 -15.50 10.51 -16.07
N LYS A 110 -14.95 9.34 -15.78
CA LYS A 110 -15.73 8.15 -15.38
C LYS A 110 -16.54 8.36 -14.08
N GLY A 111 -15.96 9.07 -13.12
CA GLY A 111 -16.69 9.49 -11.91
C GLY A 111 -17.84 10.44 -12.22
N ALA A 112 -17.64 11.39 -13.12
CA ALA A 112 -18.69 12.32 -13.57
C ALA A 112 -19.81 11.58 -14.31
N GLU A 113 -19.49 10.63 -15.19
CA GLU A 113 -20.46 9.79 -15.89
C GLU A 113 -21.34 9.01 -14.88
N ILE A 114 -20.73 8.35 -13.90
CA ILE A 114 -21.48 7.61 -12.87
C ILE A 114 -22.42 8.54 -12.08
N ILE A 115 -21.95 9.74 -11.74
CA ILE A 115 -22.78 10.72 -11.02
C ILE A 115 -23.97 11.16 -11.91
N LEU A 116 -23.75 11.41 -13.19
CA LEU A 116 -24.79 11.80 -14.13
C LEU A 116 -25.81 10.67 -14.32
N GLU A 117 -25.38 9.41 -14.45
CA GLU A 117 -26.26 8.25 -14.52
C GLU A 117 -27.12 8.10 -13.26
N LEU A 118 -26.53 8.27 -12.08
CA LEU A 118 -27.28 8.24 -10.82
C LEU A 118 -28.33 9.37 -10.74
N LEU A 119 -28.00 10.55 -11.22
CA LEU A 119 -28.91 11.71 -11.22
C LEU A 119 -30.01 11.59 -12.27
N SER A 120 -29.75 10.93 -13.40
CA SER A 120 -30.75 10.70 -14.46
C SER A 120 -31.77 9.62 -14.11
N GLY A 121 -31.56 8.88 -13.01
CA GLY A 121 -32.41 7.78 -12.59
C GLY A 121 -32.28 6.50 -13.44
N GLU A 122 -31.32 6.45 -14.34
CA GLU A 122 -30.95 5.24 -15.07
C GLU A 122 -30.22 4.28 -14.11
N LYS A 123 -30.54 2.98 -14.24
CA LYS A 123 -29.97 1.94 -13.39
C LYS A 123 -28.44 1.95 -13.54
N PRO A 124 -27.64 2.09 -12.46
CA PRO A 124 -26.20 2.14 -12.57
C PRO A 124 -25.68 0.89 -13.28
N LEU A 125 -24.79 1.09 -14.25
CA LEU A 125 -24.08 0.00 -14.91
C LEU A 125 -23.41 -0.85 -13.83
N THR A 126 -23.69 -2.14 -13.82
CA THR A 126 -23.02 -3.08 -12.93
C THR A 126 -21.52 -2.99 -13.17
N PHE A 127 -20.78 -2.59 -12.18
CA PHE A 127 -19.33 -2.54 -12.21
C PHE A 127 -18.80 -3.97 -12.40
N SER A 128 -18.53 -4.34 -13.64
CA SER A 128 -17.67 -5.48 -13.93
C SER A 128 -16.24 -5.05 -13.62
N GLY A 129 -15.88 -5.10 -12.35
CA GLY A 129 -14.50 -4.98 -11.94
C GLY A 129 -13.75 -6.15 -12.55
N ASN A 130 -12.95 -5.91 -13.57
CA ASN A 130 -11.94 -6.86 -13.97
C ASN A 130 -11.06 -7.14 -12.77
N ALA A 131 -11.25 -8.31 -12.16
CA ALA A 131 -10.32 -8.81 -11.19
C ALA A 131 -8.91 -8.78 -11.82
N PRO A 132 -7.91 -8.26 -11.14
CA PRO A 132 -6.55 -8.25 -11.67
C PRO A 132 -6.13 -9.70 -11.98
N PRO A 133 -5.39 -9.93 -13.07
CA PRO A 133 -4.87 -11.26 -13.37
C PRO A 133 -4.05 -11.76 -12.17
N ALA A 134 -4.34 -12.99 -11.75
CA ALA A 134 -3.58 -13.66 -10.71
C ALA A 134 -2.09 -13.57 -11.05
N LEU A 135 -1.28 -13.17 -10.06
CA LEU A 135 0.18 -13.24 -10.21
C LEU A 135 0.57 -14.70 -10.31
N ASP A 136 0.94 -15.15 -11.52
CA ASP A 136 1.61 -16.41 -11.69
C ASP A 136 2.84 -16.44 -10.77
N SER A 137 2.79 -17.35 -9.82
CA SER A 137 3.94 -17.74 -9.01
C SER A 137 4.91 -18.47 -9.91
N ALA A 138 5.73 -17.74 -10.64
CA ALA A 138 6.86 -18.32 -11.36
C ALA A 138 7.94 -18.67 -10.33
N ALA A 139 8.22 -19.96 -10.26
CA ALA A 139 9.24 -20.65 -9.50
C ALA A 139 10.65 -20.06 -9.63
#